data_bc59072980395003f84ac8a3650af20d
#
_entry.id   bc59072980395003f84ac8a3650af20d
#
_cell.length_a   1.000
_cell.length_b   1.000
_cell.length_c   1.000
_cell.angle_alpha   90.00
_cell.angle_beta   90.00
_cell.angle_gamma   90.00
#
_symmetry.space_group_name_H-M   'P 1'
#
loop_
_entity.id
_entity.type
_entity.pdbx_description
1 polymer ?
#
loop_
_entity_poly.entity_id
_entity_poly.type
_entity_poly.pdbx_seq_one_letter_code
_entity_poly.pdbx_strand_id
1 'polypeptide(L)'
;GNQRLNLTRITEPLDFVEKHLWDSLAGLLLCPTIAQLTQIQVIDIGTGAGFPGLPTAIAFPDWSITLLDSTRKKIQFIDELLTTLQITNAKTWLGRAETLSGDRCHRSYYDLALIRAVAQPAICAQYALPLVKLDGWVVLYRGQWEKAETEALMPIVAELGGKIETIKTIQTPWTSGIRNLIYLRKVKSTVATLPRLQRKTILKFRQFS
;
A
#
# COMPACT_ATOMS: atom_id res chain seq x y z
N GLY A 1 -22.37 -2.51 6.18
CA GLY A 1 -21.01 -2.81 6.69
C GLY A 1 -20.47 -1.69 7.58
N ASN A 2 -20.48 -0.43 7.12
CA ASN A 2 -19.88 0.69 7.83
C ASN A 2 -20.52 0.96 9.22
N GLN A 3 -21.84 0.84 9.34
CA GLN A 3 -22.57 1.01 10.61
C GLN A 3 -22.20 -0.03 11.68
N ARG A 4 -21.67 -1.20 11.27
CA ARG A 4 -21.30 -2.29 12.18
C ARG A 4 -19.81 -2.29 12.59
N LEU A 5 -18.92 -1.78 11.73
CA LEU A 5 -17.47 -1.97 11.88
C LEU A 5 -16.64 -0.69 11.84
N ASN A 6 -17.25 0.50 11.70
CA ASN A 6 -16.53 1.78 11.53
C ASN A 6 -15.40 1.69 10.49
N LEU A 7 -15.69 1.12 9.34
CA LEU A 7 -14.72 0.81 8.28
C LEU A 7 -14.16 2.07 7.62
N THR A 8 -15.01 3.08 7.46
CA THR A 8 -14.64 4.41 6.93
C THR A 8 -15.50 5.50 7.57
N ARG A 9 -14.93 6.67 7.74
CA ARG A 9 -15.65 7.89 8.16
C ARG A 9 -16.31 8.62 7.00
N ILE A 10 -16.03 8.19 5.77
CA ILE A 10 -16.51 8.81 4.53
C ILE A 10 -17.80 8.10 4.13
N THR A 11 -18.92 8.80 4.23
CA THR A 11 -20.26 8.28 3.94
C THR A 11 -20.94 8.96 2.77
N GLU A 12 -20.53 10.17 2.43
CA GLU A 12 -21.05 10.92 1.28
C GLU A 12 -20.61 10.23 -0.04
N PRO A 13 -21.53 9.99 -0.98
CA PRO A 13 -21.24 9.22 -2.19
C PRO A 13 -20.09 9.76 -3.04
N LEU A 14 -20.05 11.08 -3.27
CA LEU A 14 -18.96 11.71 -4.05
C LEU A 14 -17.62 11.58 -3.35
N ASP A 15 -17.59 11.86 -2.05
CA ASP A 15 -16.41 11.68 -1.22
C ASP A 15 -15.92 10.23 -1.22
N PHE A 16 -16.84 9.28 -1.19
CA PHE A 16 -16.50 7.85 -1.23
C PHE A 16 -15.86 7.49 -2.57
N VAL A 17 -16.44 7.93 -3.68
CA VAL A 17 -15.89 7.69 -5.03
C VAL A 17 -14.50 8.31 -5.15
N GLU A 18 -14.32 9.57 -4.75
CA GLU A 18 -13.04 10.25 -4.87
C GLU A 18 -11.97 9.68 -3.93
N LYS A 19 -12.29 9.66 -2.62
CA LYS A 19 -11.29 9.36 -1.58
C LYS A 19 -11.01 7.86 -1.42
N HIS A 20 -11.85 7.00 -2.00
CA HIS A 20 -11.65 5.55 -1.94
C HIS A 20 -11.42 4.94 -3.32
N LEU A 21 -12.33 5.10 -4.28
CA LEU A 21 -12.18 4.43 -5.57
C LEU A 21 -11.14 5.11 -6.44
N TRP A 22 -11.29 6.41 -6.68
CA TRP A 22 -10.35 7.16 -7.53
C TRP A 22 -8.95 7.19 -6.93
N ASP A 23 -8.79 7.52 -5.65
CA ASP A 23 -7.50 7.50 -4.95
C ASP A 23 -6.79 6.14 -5.10
N SER A 24 -7.54 5.04 -4.97
CA SER A 24 -6.98 3.68 -5.08
C SER A 24 -6.38 3.43 -6.46
N LEU A 25 -7.09 3.82 -7.51
CA LEU A 25 -6.68 3.56 -8.90
C LEU A 25 -5.67 4.58 -9.42
N ALA A 26 -5.71 5.82 -8.93
CA ALA A 26 -4.78 6.88 -9.35
C ALA A 26 -3.31 6.46 -9.12
N GLY A 27 -3.02 5.77 -8.02
CA GLY A 27 -1.67 5.25 -7.73
C GLY A 27 -1.16 4.23 -8.75
N LEU A 28 -2.03 3.60 -9.50
CA LEU A 28 -1.70 2.60 -10.51
C LEU A 28 -1.70 3.22 -11.92
N LEU A 29 -2.80 3.87 -12.28
CA LEU A 29 -3.03 4.39 -13.63
C LEU A 29 -2.09 5.55 -13.99
N LEU A 30 -1.67 6.32 -13.01
CA LEU A 30 -0.73 7.43 -13.22
C LEU A 30 0.74 6.99 -13.34
N CYS A 31 1.05 5.71 -13.16
CA CYS A 31 2.36 5.13 -13.43
C CYS A 31 2.27 4.15 -14.61
N PRO A 32 2.58 4.58 -15.84
CA PRO A 32 2.42 3.74 -17.04
C PRO A 32 3.14 2.40 -16.92
N THR A 33 4.31 2.36 -16.30
CA THR A 33 5.07 1.12 -16.08
C THR A 33 4.30 0.12 -15.22
N ILE A 34 3.57 0.58 -14.21
CA ILE A 34 2.74 -0.28 -13.35
C ILE A 34 1.44 -0.64 -14.07
N ALA A 35 0.79 0.33 -14.72
CA ALA A 35 -0.48 0.11 -15.40
C ALA A 35 -0.42 -0.90 -16.56
N GLN A 36 0.77 -1.11 -17.12
CA GLN A 36 1.02 -2.06 -18.22
C GLN A 36 1.42 -3.46 -17.74
N LEU A 37 1.58 -3.69 -16.45
CA LEU A 37 1.89 -5.02 -15.91
C LEU A 37 0.69 -5.93 -16.06
N THR A 38 0.96 -7.21 -16.34
CA THR A 38 -0.06 -8.25 -16.50
C THR A 38 0.27 -9.46 -15.65
N GLN A 39 -0.74 -10.17 -15.16
CA GLN A 39 -0.61 -11.43 -14.42
C GLN A 39 0.35 -11.35 -13.21
N ILE A 40 0.32 -10.22 -12.49
CA ILE A 40 1.21 -9.96 -11.36
C ILE A 40 0.60 -10.36 -10.01
N GLN A 41 1.49 -10.58 -9.04
CA GLN A 41 1.14 -10.77 -7.64
C GLN A 41 1.19 -9.43 -6.91
N VAL A 42 0.08 -9.01 -6.33
CA VAL A 42 -0.06 -7.74 -5.61
C VAL A 42 -0.38 -8.00 -4.15
N ILE A 43 0.18 -7.20 -3.26
CA ILE A 43 -0.22 -7.17 -1.85
C ILE A 43 -0.68 -5.77 -1.45
N ASP A 44 -1.86 -5.67 -0.84
CA ASP A 44 -2.35 -4.47 -0.18
C ASP A 44 -2.13 -4.60 1.33
N ILE A 45 -1.20 -3.82 1.85
CA ILE A 45 -0.75 -3.92 3.25
C ILE A 45 -1.58 -2.99 4.13
N GLY A 46 -2.28 -3.58 5.09
CA GLY A 46 -3.22 -2.83 5.94
C GLY A 46 -4.45 -2.39 5.19
N THR A 47 -5.02 -3.30 4.41
CA THR A 47 -6.12 -3.05 3.47
C THR A 47 -7.36 -2.40 4.10
N GLY A 48 -7.55 -2.52 5.40
CA GLY A 48 -8.65 -1.89 6.14
C GLY A 48 -10.03 -2.33 5.66
N ALA A 49 -10.76 -1.41 5.01
CA ALA A 49 -12.05 -1.70 4.37
C ALA A 49 -11.90 -2.23 2.93
N GLY A 50 -10.70 -2.66 2.53
CA GLY A 50 -10.40 -3.17 1.21
C GLY A 50 -9.76 -2.13 0.26
N PHE A 51 -9.23 -1.02 0.77
CA PHE A 51 -8.66 0.05 -0.06
C PHE A 51 -7.15 0.21 0.15
N PRO A 52 -6.35 0.20 -0.94
CA PRO A 52 -6.73 0.25 -2.37
C PRO A 52 -6.98 -1.12 -3.04
N GLY A 53 -6.85 -2.24 -2.33
CA GLY A 53 -6.80 -3.57 -2.93
C GLY A 53 -8.06 -4.03 -3.66
N LEU A 54 -9.27 -3.81 -3.12
CA LEU A 54 -10.52 -4.21 -3.79
C LEU A 54 -10.77 -3.47 -5.11
N PRO A 55 -10.66 -2.12 -5.18
CA PRO A 55 -10.73 -1.42 -6.46
C PRO A 55 -9.67 -1.90 -7.46
N THR A 56 -8.47 -2.24 -6.97
CA THR A 56 -7.41 -2.82 -7.81
C THR A 56 -7.83 -4.17 -8.38
N ALA A 57 -8.39 -5.07 -7.57
CA ALA A 57 -8.86 -6.38 -8.01
C ALA A 57 -9.96 -6.27 -9.09
N ILE A 58 -10.85 -5.30 -8.95
CA ILE A 58 -11.94 -5.07 -9.91
C ILE A 58 -11.39 -4.49 -11.23
N ALA A 59 -10.46 -3.53 -11.16
CA ALA A 59 -9.93 -2.85 -12.33
C ALA A 59 -8.91 -3.68 -13.12
N PHE A 60 -8.23 -4.62 -12.47
CA PHE A 60 -7.18 -5.47 -13.05
C PHE A 60 -7.51 -6.96 -12.82
N PRO A 61 -8.43 -7.55 -13.56
CA PRO A 61 -8.92 -8.91 -13.32
C PRO A 61 -7.87 -10.01 -13.54
N ASP A 62 -6.81 -9.73 -14.26
CA ASP A 62 -5.67 -10.64 -14.49
C ASP A 62 -4.59 -10.56 -13.38
N TRP A 63 -4.71 -9.64 -12.42
CA TRP A 63 -3.80 -9.54 -11.28
C TRP A 63 -4.31 -10.42 -10.12
N SER A 64 -3.39 -11.00 -9.36
CA SER A 64 -3.71 -11.74 -8.13
C SER A 64 -3.47 -10.88 -6.90
N ILE A 65 -4.51 -10.54 -6.14
CA ILE A 65 -4.44 -9.57 -5.04
C ILE A 65 -4.48 -10.29 -3.68
N THR A 66 -3.53 -10.00 -2.81
CA THR A 66 -3.55 -10.39 -1.39
C THR A 66 -3.91 -9.18 -0.53
N LEU A 67 -5.01 -9.26 0.20
CA LEU A 67 -5.55 -8.21 1.08
C LEU A 67 -5.14 -8.51 2.53
N LEU A 68 -4.10 -7.84 3.02
CA LEU A 68 -3.52 -8.07 4.34
C LEU A 68 -4.07 -7.06 5.37
N ASP A 69 -4.62 -7.54 6.47
CA ASP A 69 -4.91 -6.74 7.68
C ASP A 69 -4.70 -7.58 8.94
N SER A 70 -4.35 -6.94 10.04
CA SER A 70 -4.17 -7.59 11.35
C SER A 70 -5.48 -7.76 12.12
N THR A 71 -6.57 -7.16 11.65
CA THR A 71 -7.88 -7.10 12.32
C THR A 71 -8.83 -8.15 11.77
N ARG A 72 -9.09 -9.22 12.53
CA ARG A 72 -9.99 -10.32 12.13
C ARG A 72 -11.35 -9.86 11.61
N LYS A 73 -11.99 -8.90 12.28
CA LYS A 73 -13.32 -8.39 11.87
C LYS A 73 -13.29 -7.72 10.49
N LYS A 74 -12.20 -7.03 10.14
CA LYS A 74 -12.05 -6.41 8.82
C LYS A 74 -11.85 -7.48 7.75
N ILE A 75 -11.02 -8.47 8.02
CA ILE A 75 -10.81 -9.61 7.11
C ILE A 75 -12.12 -10.34 6.83
N GLN A 76 -12.90 -10.67 7.85
CA GLN A 76 -14.21 -11.30 7.68
C GLN A 76 -15.15 -10.46 6.80
N PHE A 77 -15.18 -9.14 7.02
CA PHE A 77 -15.98 -8.25 6.18
C PHE A 77 -15.52 -8.25 4.71
N ILE A 78 -14.19 -8.28 4.48
CA ILE A 78 -13.66 -8.34 3.12
C ILE A 78 -14.00 -9.69 2.46
N ASP A 79 -13.93 -10.81 3.18
CA ASP A 79 -14.32 -12.12 2.68
C ASP A 79 -15.80 -12.16 2.24
N GLU A 80 -16.69 -11.55 3.04
CA GLU A 80 -18.10 -11.37 2.67
C GLU A 80 -18.23 -10.52 1.39
N LEU A 81 -17.47 -9.44 1.26
CA LEU A 81 -17.47 -8.60 0.06
C LEU A 81 -16.95 -9.33 -1.17
N LEU A 82 -15.85 -10.06 -1.07
CA LEU A 82 -15.29 -10.85 -2.17
C LEU A 82 -16.33 -11.84 -2.71
N THR A 83 -17.04 -12.51 -1.80
CA THR A 83 -18.11 -13.45 -2.15
C THR A 83 -19.30 -12.74 -2.80
N THR A 84 -19.78 -11.66 -2.19
CA THR A 84 -20.95 -10.90 -2.66
C THR A 84 -20.73 -10.28 -4.03
N LEU A 85 -19.51 -9.75 -4.26
CA LEU A 85 -19.13 -9.09 -5.51
C LEU A 85 -18.54 -10.07 -6.55
N GLN A 86 -18.48 -11.37 -6.23
CA GLN A 86 -17.94 -12.43 -7.08
C GLN A 86 -16.49 -12.14 -7.55
N ILE A 87 -15.67 -11.52 -6.67
CA ILE A 87 -14.27 -11.22 -6.96
C ILE A 87 -13.44 -12.47 -6.68
N THR A 88 -12.91 -13.08 -7.73
CA THR A 88 -12.19 -14.37 -7.67
C THR A 88 -10.67 -14.23 -7.72
N ASN A 89 -10.16 -13.06 -8.11
CA ASN A 89 -8.74 -12.76 -8.24
C ASN A 89 -8.13 -12.09 -7.00
N ALA A 90 -8.87 -12.03 -5.88
CA ALA A 90 -8.39 -11.51 -4.61
C ALA A 90 -8.61 -12.53 -3.48
N LYS A 91 -7.69 -12.53 -2.52
CA LYS A 91 -7.77 -13.32 -1.28
C LYS A 91 -7.36 -12.48 -0.08
N THR A 92 -7.91 -12.78 1.08
CA THR A 92 -7.53 -12.12 2.32
C THR A 92 -6.38 -12.85 3.02
N TRP A 93 -5.65 -12.10 3.87
CA TRP A 93 -4.65 -12.66 4.76
C TRP A 93 -4.72 -11.96 6.12
N LEU A 94 -5.04 -12.73 7.16
CA LEU A 94 -5.05 -12.22 8.54
C LEU A 94 -3.63 -12.30 9.11
N GLY A 95 -3.00 -11.16 9.33
CA GLY A 95 -1.65 -11.11 9.89
C GLY A 95 -1.08 -9.71 9.99
N ARG A 96 0.12 -9.61 10.54
CA ARG A 96 0.89 -8.36 10.61
C ARG A 96 1.96 -8.34 9.53
N ALA A 97 2.15 -7.20 8.90
CA ALA A 97 3.12 -7.03 7.82
C ALA A 97 4.57 -7.33 8.26
N GLU A 98 4.93 -6.94 9.48
CA GLU A 98 6.24 -7.23 10.05
C GLU A 98 6.51 -8.73 10.23
N THR A 99 5.48 -9.53 10.49
CA THR A 99 5.60 -10.98 10.59
C THR A 99 5.72 -11.60 9.19
N LEU A 100 4.94 -11.09 8.25
CA LEU A 100 4.90 -11.59 6.87
C LEU A 100 6.25 -11.40 6.15
N SER A 101 6.96 -10.31 6.44
CA SER A 101 8.29 -10.04 5.85
C SER A 101 9.35 -11.08 6.24
N GLY A 102 9.13 -11.82 7.34
CA GLY A 102 9.97 -12.95 7.77
C GLY A 102 9.54 -14.30 7.20
N ASP A 103 8.35 -14.42 6.63
CA ASP A 103 7.82 -15.64 6.06
C ASP A 103 8.42 -15.90 4.66
N ARG A 104 9.00 -17.09 4.46
CA ARG A 104 9.63 -17.48 3.21
C ARG A 104 8.65 -17.53 2.03
N CYS A 105 7.38 -17.78 2.27
CA CYS A 105 6.34 -17.84 1.23
C CYS A 105 5.92 -16.46 0.73
N HIS A 106 6.17 -15.41 1.51
CA HIS A 106 5.75 -14.05 1.17
C HIS A 106 6.92 -13.11 0.86
N ARG A 107 8.13 -13.44 1.37
CA ARG A 107 9.33 -12.63 1.13
C ARG A 107 9.74 -12.68 -0.33
N SER A 108 9.94 -11.51 -0.95
CA SER A 108 10.31 -11.36 -2.38
C SER A 108 9.35 -12.12 -3.32
N TYR A 109 8.06 -12.12 -2.99
CA TYR A 109 7.04 -12.84 -3.74
C TYR A 109 6.17 -11.93 -4.61
N TYR A 110 5.92 -10.69 -4.18
CA TYR A 110 5.01 -9.79 -4.84
C TYR A 110 5.72 -8.93 -5.90
N ASP A 111 5.04 -8.65 -7.00
CA ASP A 111 5.50 -7.73 -8.04
C ASP A 111 5.21 -6.29 -7.63
N LEU A 112 4.11 -6.08 -6.87
CA LEU A 112 3.64 -4.79 -6.43
C LEU A 112 3.12 -4.85 -4.99
N ALA A 113 3.52 -3.88 -4.16
CA ALA A 113 2.92 -3.66 -2.85
C ALA A 113 2.24 -2.29 -2.80
N LEU A 114 1.01 -2.27 -2.30
CA LEU A 114 0.22 -1.06 -2.07
C LEU A 114 0.13 -0.83 -0.57
N ILE A 115 0.27 0.41 -0.13
CA ILE A 115 0.14 0.73 1.28
C ILE A 115 -0.42 2.15 1.47
N ARG A 116 -1.56 2.23 2.18
CA ARG A 116 -2.29 3.48 2.42
C ARG A 116 -2.69 3.60 3.88
N ALA A 117 -2.41 4.75 4.49
CA ALA A 117 -2.86 5.10 5.85
C ALA A 117 -2.51 4.10 6.96
N VAL A 118 -1.39 3.37 6.84
CA VAL A 118 -0.97 2.34 7.81
C VAL A 118 -0.07 2.92 8.89
N ALA A 119 1.01 3.59 8.48
CA ALA A 119 2.04 4.10 9.38
C ALA A 119 2.83 5.23 8.73
N GLN A 120 3.87 5.67 9.42
CA GLN A 120 4.85 6.61 8.86
C GLN A 120 5.58 5.99 7.65
N PRO A 121 6.05 6.78 6.67
CA PRO A 121 6.63 6.31 5.41
C PRO A 121 7.76 5.30 5.58
N ALA A 122 8.64 5.54 6.55
CA ALA A 122 9.76 4.65 6.86
C ALA A 122 9.30 3.25 7.30
N ILE A 123 8.25 3.18 8.12
CA ILE A 123 7.66 1.92 8.58
C ILE A 123 6.94 1.23 7.41
N CYS A 124 6.23 2.01 6.59
CA CYS A 124 5.61 1.49 5.38
C CYS A 124 6.63 0.85 4.44
N ALA A 125 7.78 1.49 4.22
CA ALA A 125 8.86 0.94 3.41
C ALA A 125 9.44 -0.36 4.01
N GLN A 126 9.58 -0.43 5.35
CA GLN A 126 10.02 -1.65 6.05
C GLN A 126 9.04 -2.82 5.88
N TYR A 127 7.74 -2.53 5.86
CA TYR A 127 6.73 -3.55 5.65
C TYR A 127 6.69 -4.04 4.21
N ALA A 128 6.82 -3.15 3.25
CA ALA A 128 6.57 -3.44 1.85
C ALA A 128 7.80 -3.98 1.09
N LEU A 129 8.97 -3.32 1.21
CA LEU A 129 10.15 -3.66 0.41
C LEU A 129 10.63 -5.10 0.58
N PRO A 130 10.61 -5.73 1.78
CA PRO A 130 11.00 -7.13 1.90
C PRO A 130 10.07 -8.12 1.19
N LEU A 131 8.81 -7.76 1.00
CA LEU A 131 7.80 -8.60 0.36
C LEU A 131 7.90 -8.56 -1.17
N VAL A 132 8.48 -7.48 -1.71
CA VAL A 132 8.53 -7.24 -3.15
C VAL A 132 9.75 -7.91 -3.78
N LYS A 133 9.56 -8.51 -4.96
CA LYS A 133 10.61 -9.09 -5.81
C LYS A 133 11.65 -8.02 -6.21
N LEU A 134 12.81 -8.47 -6.66
CA LEU A 134 13.74 -7.59 -7.39
C LEU A 134 13.00 -7.01 -8.60
N ASP A 135 13.24 -5.75 -8.89
CA ASP A 135 12.53 -4.98 -9.91
C ASP A 135 11.01 -4.80 -9.69
N GLY A 136 10.49 -5.17 -8.53
CA GLY A 136 9.12 -4.91 -8.16
C GLY A 136 8.91 -3.49 -7.62
N TRP A 137 7.65 -3.14 -7.38
CA TRP A 137 7.22 -1.79 -7.03
C TRP A 137 6.55 -1.72 -5.65
N VAL A 138 6.70 -0.58 -5.00
CA VAL A 138 5.87 -0.21 -3.84
C VAL A 138 5.23 1.14 -4.13
N VAL A 139 3.94 1.28 -3.88
CA VAL A 139 3.21 2.55 -3.95
C VAL A 139 2.76 2.95 -2.55
N LEU A 140 3.31 4.05 -2.04
CA LEU A 140 2.85 4.67 -0.81
C LEU A 140 1.88 5.80 -1.14
N TYR A 141 0.65 5.70 -0.62
CA TYR A 141 -0.40 6.71 -0.78
C TYR A 141 -0.35 7.69 0.38
N ARG A 142 -0.13 8.96 0.09
CA ARG A 142 -0.02 10.03 1.09
C ARG A 142 -0.89 11.22 0.74
N GLY A 143 -1.31 11.97 1.78
CA GLY A 143 -1.91 13.28 1.62
C GLY A 143 -0.85 14.33 1.32
N GLN A 144 -0.53 15.17 2.30
CA GLN A 144 0.59 16.10 2.19
C GLN A 144 1.92 15.35 2.19
N TRP A 145 2.91 15.93 1.51
CA TRP A 145 4.25 15.40 1.42
C TRP A 145 5.26 16.53 1.22
N GLU A 146 6.30 16.55 2.02
CA GLU A 146 7.32 17.58 1.97
C GLU A 146 8.68 17.02 1.52
N LYS A 147 9.55 17.91 1.02
CA LYS A 147 10.90 17.55 0.61
C LYS A 147 11.69 16.90 1.75
N ALA A 148 11.53 17.39 2.98
CA ALA A 148 12.17 16.86 4.16
C ALA A 148 11.77 15.39 4.44
N GLU A 149 10.53 14.99 4.15
CA GLU A 149 10.09 13.59 4.26
C GLU A 149 10.80 12.71 3.23
N THR A 150 10.99 13.22 2.01
CA THR A 150 11.77 12.52 0.97
C THR A 150 13.21 12.29 1.42
N GLU A 151 13.88 13.33 1.90
CA GLU A 151 15.26 13.28 2.37
C GLU A 151 15.43 12.31 3.56
N ALA A 152 14.45 12.26 4.45
CA ALA A 152 14.44 11.33 5.58
C ALA A 152 14.14 9.88 5.17
N LEU A 153 13.33 9.66 4.13
CA LEU A 153 12.95 8.33 3.65
C LEU A 153 14.05 7.67 2.80
N MET A 154 14.80 8.45 2.01
CA MET A 154 15.80 7.93 1.07
C MET A 154 16.80 6.96 1.69
N PRO A 155 17.50 7.25 2.80
CA PRO A 155 18.48 6.34 3.38
C PRO A 155 17.84 5.04 3.86
N ILE A 156 16.62 5.09 4.38
CA ILE A 156 15.88 3.91 4.87
C ILE A 156 15.50 3.00 3.70
N VAL A 157 15.00 3.56 2.63
CA VAL A 157 14.65 2.82 1.42
C VAL A 157 15.90 2.18 0.81
N ALA A 158 17.03 2.89 0.77
CA ALA A 158 18.31 2.35 0.28
C ALA A 158 18.81 1.17 1.12
N GLU A 159 18.72 1.26 2.45
CA GLU A 159 19.09 0.18 3.38
C GLU A 159 18.23 -1.07 3.18
N LEU A 160 16.94 -0.89 2.85
CA LEU A 160 16.01 -1.96 2.54
C LEU A 160 16.17 -2.54 1.12
N GLY A 161 17.13 -2.05 0.35
CA GLY A 161 17.40 -2.48 -1.02
C GLY A 161 16.46 -1.85 -2.07
N GLY A 162 15.86 -0.72 -1.74
CA GLY A 162 15.01 0.04 -2.66
C GLY A 162 15.62 1.37 -3.08
N LYS A 163 14.93 2.07 -3.97
CA LYS A 163 15.15 3.49 -4.29
C LYS A 163 13.79 4.19 -4.44
N ILE A 164 13.73 5.48 -4.18
CA ILE A 164 12.59 6.30 -4.59
C ILE A 164 12.72 6.55 -6.09
N GLU A 165 11.80 5.97 -6.86
CA GLU A 165 11.81 6.10 -8.32
C GLU A 165 11.22 7.43 -8.77
N THR A 166 10.06 7.79 -8.22
CA THR A 166 9.40 9.07 -8.51
C THR A 166 8.37 9.37 -7.42
N ILE A 167 8.02 10.65 -7.31
CA ILE A 167 6.93 11.14 -6.48
C ILE A 167 6.01 11.95 -7.39
N LYS A 168 4.72 11.61 -7.40
CA LYS A 168 3.72 12.35 -8.15
C LYS A 168 2.78 13.04 -7.19
N THR A 169 2.73 14.36 -7.29
CA THR A 169 1.74 15.19 -6.61
C THR A 169 0.58 15.43 -7.56
N ILE A 170 -0.63 15.14 -7.13
CA ILE A 170 -1.85 15.27 -7.90
C ILE A 170 -2.94 15.95 -7.07
N GLN A 171 -3.92 16.52 -7.73
CA GLN A 171 -5.15 17.00 -7.10
C GLN A 171 -6.29 16.05 -7.42
N THR A 172 -7.15 15.84 -6.43
CA THR A 172 -8.35 15.06 -6.62
C THR A 172 -9.36 15.82 -7.48
N PRO A 173 -10.16 15.12 -8.32
CA PRO A 173 -10.94 15.77 -9.36
C PRO A 173 -12.09 16.67 -8.85
N TRP A 174 -12.66 16.35 -7.68
CA TRP A 174 -13.85 17.09 -7.20
C TRP A 174 -13.55 17.99 -6.02
N THR A 175 -12.76 17.51 -5.04
CA THR A 175 -12.44 18.29 -3.83
C THR A 175 -11.12 19.04 -3.91
N SER A 176 -10.37 18.89 -5.00
CA SER A 176 -9.03 19.47 -5.20
C SER A 176 -8.05 19.14 -4.06
N GLY A 177 -8.29 18.04 -3.36
CA GLY A 177 -7.43 17.58 -2.29
C GLY A 177 -6.08 17.10 -2.82
N ILE A 178 -4.99 17.49 -2.17
CA ILE A 178 -3.64 17.07 -2.59
C ILE A 178 -3.41 15.60 -2.23
N ARG A 179 -2.85 14.86 -3.18
CA ARG A 179 -2.36 13.49 -3.00
C ARG A 179 -0.93 13.38 -3.51
N ASN A 180 -0.13 12.67 -2.75
CA ASN A 180 1.24 12.33 -3.12
C ASN A 180 1.37 10.81 -3.24
N LEU A 181 1.82 10.37 -4.39
CA LEU A 181 2.05 8.97 -4.72
C LEU A 181 3.55 8.76 -4.78
N ILE A 182 4.11 8.06 -3.79
CA ILE A 182 5.55 7.79 -3.69
C ILE A 182 5.79 6.39 -4.23
N TYR A 183 6.50 6.30 -5.34
CA TYR A 183 6.86 5.06 -6.00
C TYR A 183 8.26 4.64 -5.61
N LEU A 184 8.36 3.47 -4.96
CA LEU A 184 9.64 2.87 -4.64
C LEU A 184 9.89 1.69 -5.59
N ARG A 185 11.13 1.55 -6.03
CA ARG A 185 11.59 0.43 -6.84
C ARG A 185 12.54 -0.44 -6.02
N LYS A 186 12.33 -1.76 -6.06
CA LYS A 186 13.25 -2.71 -5.45
C LYS A 186 14.45 -2.93 -6.37
N VAL A 187 15.65 -2.56 -5.93
CA VAL A 187 16.88 -2.63 -6.76
C VAL A 187 17.93 -3.58 -6.21
N LYS A 188 17.80 -4.02 -4.95
CA LYS A 188 18.67 -5.01 -4.31
C LYS A 188 17.86 -5.89 -3.37
N SER A 189 18.34 -7.08 -3.10
CA SER A 189 17.74 -7.94 -2.07
C SER A 189 17.80 -7.27 -0.69
N THR A 190 16.69 -7.30 0.05
CA THR A 190 16.70 -6.88 1.45
C THR A 190 17.47 -7.91 2.28
N VAL A 191 18.38 -7.48 3.15
CA VAL A 191 19.10 -8.36 4.06
C VAL A 191 18.15 -9.19 4.91
N ALA A 192 18.60 -10.41 5.28
CA ALA A 192 17.74 -11.37 5.99
C ALA A 192 17.28 -10.85 7.36
N THR A 193 18.13 -10.13 8.05
CA THR A 193 17.81 -9.47 9.32
C THR A 193 17.42 -8.03 9.02
N LEU A 194 16.13 -7.72 9.09
CA LEU A 194 15.66 -6.35 8.93
C LEU A 194 16.23 -5.48 10.07
N PRO A 195 16.87 -4.35 9.75
CA PRO A 195 17.27 -3.42 10.77
C PRO A 195 16.02 -2.93 11.51
N ARG A 196 16.00 -3.07 12.83
CA ARG A 196 15.00 -2.39 13.64
C ARG A 196 15.23 -0.90 13.48
N LEU A 197 14.28 -0.19 12.87
CA LEU A 197 14.34 1.27 12.86
C LEU A 197 14.54 1.74 14.31
N GLN A 198 15.68 2.37 14.57
CA GLN A 198 15.98 2.92 15.88
C GLN A 198 14.89 3.93 16.22
N ARG A 199 14.45 3.97 17.49
CA ARG A 199 13.46 4.96 17.99
C ARG A 199 13.75 6.38 17.53
N LYS A 200 15.03 6.74 17.37
CA LYS A 200 15.49 8.05 16.86
C LYS A 200 15.05 8.35 15.42
N THR A 201 15.01 7.34 14.56
CA THR A 201 14.56 7.48 13.16
C THR A 201 13.05 7.68 13.09
N ILE A 202 12.30 6.96 13.94
CA ILE A 202 10.84 7.12 14.07
C ILE A 202 10.48 8.52 14.60
N LEU A 203 11.27 9.07 15.52
CA LEU A 203 11.05 10.40 16.09
C LEU A 203 11.26 11.53 15.08
N LYS A 204 12.18 11.40 14.11
CA LYS A 204 12.35 12.40 13.04
C LYS A 204 11.08 12.57 12.19
N PHE A 205 10.31 11.50 11.96
CA PHE A 205 9.04 11.58 11.22
C PHE A 205 7.87 12.12 12.07
N ARG A 206 7.96 12.08 13.40
CA ARG A 206 6.93 12.67 14.28
C ARG A 206 6.90 14.20 14.26
N GLN A 207 7.94 14.85 13.79
CA GLN A 207 8.00 16.31 13.66
C GLN A 207 7.22 16.84 12.45
N PHE A 208 6.78 15.93 11.53
CA PHE A 208 6.04 16.25 10.31
C PHE A 208 4.58 15.74 10.32
N SER A 209 4.05 15.41 11.50
CA SER A 209 2.68 14.90 11.69
C SER A 209 1.78 15.93 12.32
#